data_dd0f6012954ca6dd097b55d9fc043302
#
_entry.id   dd0f6012954ca6dd097b55d9fc043302
#
_cell.length_a   1.000
_cell.length_b   1.000
_cell.length_c   1.000
_cell.angle_alpha   90.00
_cell.angle_beta   90.00
_cell.angle_gamma   90.00
#
_symmetry.space_group_name_H-M   'P 1'
#
loop_
_entity.id
_entity.type
_entity.pdbx_description
1 polymer ?
#
loop_
_entity_poly.entity_id
_entity_poly.type
_entity_poly.pdbx_seq_one_letter_code
_entity_poly.pdbx_strand_id
1 'polypeptide(L)'
;ISPCVEMNPILLKPTSDVGSQVIVNGIPLKNMPAKEYFQYKKQLIPDILEAYNKLASAYDIIVLEGAGSPAEINLKKDDIVNMGMAKLVDAPVLLVGDIDRGGVFAQLVGTIMLLEEEERRRVKGLVMNKFRGDKRILEPGIKQLYDICPIPVAGVIPYVKLDIDDEDSLASRIEPSVYNAHMSDEQFDIVVIRVPHISNFTDFNALERIEEVNLRYADKAEQIGNPDLIILPGSKNTINDLKWLRKNGMEAQIIKCSRQDIPVFGICGGFQMLGNVIDDSCGAETGEVVAGMGLLPVTTTFSKNKHRTRVQGITCIQSGMWEMLGQKKCKGYEIHMGESTISEDGA
;
A
#
# COMPACT_ATOMS: atom_id res chain seq x y z
N ILE A 1 -13.93 -17.14 0.36
CA ILE A 1 -12.76 -17.72 -0.35
C ILE A 1 -11.54 -17.39 0.49
N SER A 2 -10.70 -18.40 0.78
CA SER A 2 -9.44 -18.17 1.49
C SER A 2 -8.38 -17.69 0.50
N PRO A 3 -7.66 -16.59 0.76
CA PRO A 3 -6.59 -16.13 -0.11
C PRO A 3 -5.49 -17.18 -0.27
N CYS A 4 -4.99 -17.32 -1.50
CA CYS A 4 -3.84 -18.17 -1.82
C CYS A 4 -2.90 -17.45 -2.79
N VAL A 5 -1.68 -17.95 -2.90
CA VAL A 5 -0.63 -17.30 -3.71
C VAL A 5 -0.97 -17.29 -5.21
N GLU A 6 -1.74 -18.24 -5.65
CA GLU A 6 -2.20 -18.36 -7.05
C GLU A 6 -3.10 -17.20 -7.47
N MET A 7 -3.75 -16.50 -6.52
CA MET A 7 -4.59 -15.32 -6.81
C MET A 7 -3.77 -14.08 -7.16
N ASN A 8 -2.49 -14.04 -6.76
CA ASN A 8 -1.53 -13.00 -7.15
C ASN A 8 -0.15 -13.64 -7.35
N PRO A 9 0.05 -14.37 -8.45
CA PRO A 9 1.27 -15.17 -8.66
C PRO A 9 2.52 -14.32 -8.84
N ILE A 10 2.37 -13.11 -9.37
CA ILE A 10 3.48 -12.17 -9.58
C ILE A 10 3.16 -10.86 -8.85
N LEU A 11 3.94 -10.55 -7.83
CA LEU A 11 3.82 -9.31 -7.07
C LEU A 11 5.10 -8.47 -7.22
N LEU A 12 4.93 -7.22 -7.58
CA LEU A 12 6.00 -6.22 -7.58
C LEU A 12 5.90 -5.36 -6.33
N LYS A 13 6.89 -5.45 -5.46
CA LYS A 13 6.98 -4.61 -4.28
C LYS A 13 8.00 -3.50 -4.51
N PRO A 14 7.60 -2.23 -4.66
CA PRO A 14 8.55 -1.13 -4.84
C PRO A 14 9.57 -1.09 -3.71
N THR A 15 10.86 -0.97 -4.04
CA THR A 15 11.97 -0.86 -3.07
C THR A 15 12.71 0.46 -3.21
N SER A 16 12.56 1.13 -4.36
CA SER A 16 13.13 2.45 -4.68
C SER A 16 12.34 3.09 -5.82
N ASP A 17 12.64 4.33 -6.16
CA ASP A 17 12.00 5.06 -7.27
C ASP A 17 12.18 4.37 -8.63
N VAL A 18 13.17 3.48 -8.78
CA VAL A 18 13.56 2.88 -10.06
C VAL A 18 13.56 1.35 -10.05
N GLY A 19 13.18 0.71 -8.94
CA GLY A 19 13.26 -0.73 -8.81
C GLY A 19 12.23 -1.35 -7.89
N SER A 20 11.95 -2.63 -8.12
CA SER A 20 11.01 -3.41 -7.32
C SER A 20 11.57 -4.77 -6.97
N GLN A 21 11.20 -5.29 -5.81
CA GLN A 21 11.37 -6.69 -5.49
C GLN A 21 10.30 -7.49 -6.25
N VAL A 22 10.74 -8.40 -7.10
CA VAL A 22 9.87 -9.35 -7.82
C VAL A 22 9.61 -10.55 -6.92
N ILE A 23 8.34 -10.85 -6.69
CA ILE A 23 7.89 -11.98 -5.88
C ILE A 23 7.08 -12.89 -6.78
N VAL A 24 7.44 -14.16 -6.83
CA VAL A 24 6.76 -15.19 -7.64
C VAL A 24 6.17 -16.24 -6.71
N ASN A 25 4.89 -16.49 -6.82
CA ASN A 25 4.16 -17.45 -5.97
C ASN A 25 4.46 -17.27 -4.47
N GLY A 26 4.53 -16.02 -4.01
CA GLY A 26 4.80 -15.65 -2.62
C GLY A 26 6.27 -15.74 -2.20
N ILE A 27 7.20 -16.14 -3.10
CA ILE A 27 8.63 -16.25 -2.83
C ILE A 27 9.36 -15.08 -3.47
N PRO A 28 10.13 -14.27 -2.72
CA PRO A 28 10.97 -13.23 -3.30
C PRO A 28 12.03 -13.82 -4.25
N LEU A 29 12.04 -13.38 -5.50
CA LEU A 29 13.01 -13.82 -6.49
C LEU A 29 14.27 -12.96 -6.42
N LYS A 30 14.17 -11.67 -6.74
CA LYS A 30 15.24 -10.67 -6.62
C LYS A 30 14.71 -9.26 -6.76
N ASN A 31 15.53 -8.26 -6.40
CA ASN A 31 15.28 -6.88 -6.74
C ASN A 31 15.69 -6.63 -8.21
N MET A 32 14.82 -5.99 -8.97
CA MET A 32 15.05 -5.67 -10.36
C MET A 32 14.75 -4.20 -10.66
N PRO A 33 15.62 -3.48 -11.37
CA PRO A 33 15.24 -2.22 -12.02
C PRO A 33 14.10 -2.44 -13.02
N ALA A 34 13.24 -1.44 -13.21
CA ALA A 34 12.09 -1.53 -14.12
C ALA A 34 12.48 -2.06 -15.52
N LYS A 35 13.58 -1.55 -16.10
CA LYS A 35 14.09 -1.97 -17.41
C LYS A 35 14.41 -3.46 -17.47
N GLU A 36 15.00 -4.02 -16.42
CA GLU A 36 15.34 -5.46 -16.34
C GLU A 36 14.06 -6.29 -16.21
N TYR A 37 13.13 -5.85 -15.37
CA TYR A 37 11.85 -6.51 -15.19
C TYR A 37 11.05 -6.60 -16.50
N PHE A 38 11.03 -5.52 -17.32
CA PHE A 38 10.34 -5.54 -18.61
C PHE A 38 10.91 -6.59 -19.58
N GLN A 39 12.20 -6.90 -19.52
CA GLN A 39 12.80 -7.97 -20.30
C GLN A 39 12.50 -9.35 -19.71
N TYR A 40 12.43 -9.45 -18.40
CA TYR A 40 12.26 -10.71 -17.67
C TYR A 40 10.82 -11.19 -17.60
N LYS A 41 9.84 -10.29 -17.52
CA LYS A 41 8.44 -10.63 -17.20
C LYS A 41 7.79 -11.68 -18.10
N LYS A 42 8.22 -11.78 -19.38
CA LYS A 42 7.73 -12.84 -20.28
C LYS A 42 8.13 -14.25 -19.84
N GLN A 43 9.22 -14.40 -19.12
CA GLN A 43 9.68 -15.67 -18.58
C GLN A 43 8.76 -16.16 -17.45
N LEU A 44 7.94 -15.27 -16.88
CA LEU A 44 6.99 -15.58 -15.82
C LEU A 44 5.63 -16.09 -16.34
N ILE A 45 5.41 -16.10 -17.66
CA ILE A 45 4.15 -16.60 -18.25
C ILE A 45 3.82 -18.04 -17.85
N PRO A 46 4.77 -18.99 -17.81
CA PRO A 46 4.48 -20.34 -17.32
C PRO A 46 3.96 -20.36 -15.89
N ASP A 47 4.56 -19.59 -14.96
CA ASP A 47 4.14 -19.49 -13.56
C ASP A 47 2.71 -18.91 -13.45
N ILE A 48 2.41 -17.88 -14.28
CA ILE A 48 1.08 -17.27 -14.34
C ILE A 48 0.02 -18.27 -14.82
N LEU A 49 0.32 -19.03 -15.88
CA LEU A 49 -0.59 -20.01 -16.43
C LEU A 49 -0.77 -21.21 -15.52
N GLU A 50 0.27 -21.66 -14.81
CA GLU A 50 0.15 -22.69 -13.79
C GLU A 50 -0.79 -22.26 -12.66
N ALA A 51 -0.60 -21.05 -12.12
CA ALA A 51 -1.47 -20.47 -11.09
C ALA A 51 -2.93 -20.35 -11.59
N TYR A 52 -3.13 -19.82 -12.79
CA TYR A 52 -4.46 -19.73 -13.41
C TYR A 52 -5.13 -21.10 -13.56
N ASN A 53 -4.44 -22.10 -14.11
CA ASN A 53 -4.98 -23.44 -14.32
C ASN A 53 -5.35 -24.10 -12.99
N LYS A 54 -4.57 -23.89 -11.94
CA LYS A 54 -4.86 -24.39 -10.61
C LYS A 54 -6.14 -23.79 -10.05
N LEU A 55 -6.33 -22.46 -10.18
CA LEU A 55 -7.58 -21.81 -9.81
C LEU A 55 -8.76 -22.28 -10.67
N ALA A 56 -8.57 -22.38 -11.98
CA ALA A 56 -9.61 -22.82 -12.91
C ALA A 56 -10.05 -24.27 -12.65
N SER A 57 -9.20 -25.12 -12.10
CA SER A 57 -9.59 -26.47 -11.68
C SER A 57 -10.41 -26.52 -10.39
N ALA A 58 -10.36 -25.44 -9.59
CA ALA A 58 -11.00 -25.37 -8.28
C ALA A 58 -12.28 -24.51 -8.26
N TYR A 59 -12.44 -23.61 -9.25
CA TYR A 59 -13.55 -22.65 -9.28
C TYR A 59 -14.24 -22.61 -10.66
N ASP A 60 -15.55 -22.46 -10.66
CA ASP A 60 -16.36 -22.38 -11.89
C ASP A 60 -16.20 -21.04 -12.61
N ILE A 61 -15.87 -19.98 -11.88
CA ILE A 61 -15.71 -18.62 -12.41
C ILE A 61 -14.40 -18.02 -11.87
N ILE A 62 -13.57 -17.54 -12.78
CA ILE A 62 -12.36 -16.77 -12.48
C ILE A 62 -12.58 -15.32 -12.89
N VAL A 63 -12.40 -14.40 -11.97
CA VAL A 63 -12.38 -12.95 -12.24
C VAL A 63 -10.94 -12.49 -12.23
N LEU A 64 -10.52 -11.90 -13.35
CA LEU A 64 -9.18 -11.32 -13.51
C LEU A 64 -9.28 -9.81 -13.43
N GLU A 65 -8.49 -9.20 -12.57
CA GLU A 65 -8.35 -7.75 -12.47
C GLU A 65 -7.04 -7.31 -13.15
N GLY A 66 -7.15 -6.33 -14.04
CA GLY A 66 -6.00 -5.69 -14.66
C GLY A 66 -5.34 -4.66 -13.75
N ALA A 67 -4.13 -4.23 -14.11
CA ALA A 67 -3.41 -3.18 -13.43
C ALA A 67 -3.12 -2.01 -14.38
N GLY A 68 -3.33 -0.78 -13.90
CA GLY A 68 -3.17 0.42 -14.72
C GLY A 68 -4.17 0.50 -15.87
N SER A 69 -3.72 0.87 -17.08
CA SER A 69 -4.58 1.01 -18.24
C SER A 69 -4.16 0.06 -19.38
N PRO A 70 -5.12 -0.60 -20.05
CA PRO A 70 -4.83 -1.38 -21.27
C PRO A 70 -4.43 -0.52 -22.46
N ALA A 71 -4.56 0.82 -22.36
CA ALA A 71 -4.25 1.79 -23.40
C ALA A 71 -2.81 2.35 -23.31
N GLU A 72 -1.97 1.82 -22.42
CA GLU A 72 -0.56 2.21 -22.32
C GLU A 72 0.23 1.68 -23.53
N ILE A 73 0.12 2.38 -24.66
CA ILE A 73 0.66 1.96 -25.97
C ILE A 73 2.18 1.72 -25.97
N ASN A 74 2.91 2.45 -25.13
CA ASN A 74 4.35 2.33 -24.95
C ASN A 74 4.76 1.03 -24.19
N LEU A 75 3.85 0.42 -23.42
CA LEU A 75 4.09 -0.79 -22.63
C LEU A 75 3.39 -2.04 -23.20
N LYS A 76 2.57 -1.85 -24.25
CA LYS A 76 1.65 -2.85 -24.78
C LYS A 76 2.32 -4.11 -25.31
N LYS A 77 3.49 -3.97 -25.98
CA LYS A 77 4.18 -5.08 -26.63
C LYS A 77 4.47 -6.25 -25.68
N ASP A 78 4.67 -5.94 -24.41
CA ASP A 78 5.07 -6.92 -23.40
C ASP A 78 4.03 -7.02 -22.26
N ASP A 79 2.77 -6.69 -22.55
CA ASP A 79 1.68 -6.79 -21.57
C ASP A 79 1.42 -8.27 -21.22
N ILE A 80 1.46 -8.57 -19.91
CA ILE A 80 1.10 -9.87 -19.32
C ILE A 80 -0.02 -9.74 -18.28
N VAL A 81 -0.59 -8.53 -18.14
CA VAL A 81 -1.51 -8.21 -17.03
C VAL A 81 -2.91 -7.90 -17.55
N ASN A 82 -3.04 -6.96 -18.51
CA ASN A 82 -4.31 -6.53 -19.05
C ASN A 82 -4.76 -7.39 -20.24
N MET A 83 -4.68 -6.83 -21.46
CA MET A 83 -5.09 -7.55 -22.68
C MET A 83 -4.18 -8.74 -22.99
N GLY A 84 -2.91 -8.69 -22.57
CA GLY A 84 -2.00 -9.83 -22.68
C GLY A 84 -2.49 -11.03 -21.88
N MET A 85 -2.90 -10.85 -20.62
CA MET A 85 -3.49 -11.93 -19.82
C MET A 85 -4.82 -12.42 -20.42
N ALA A 86 -5.68 -11.49 -20.86
CA ALA A 86 -6.95 -11.85 -21.50
C ALA A 86 -6.74 -12.72 -22.77
N LYS A 87 -5.69 -12.46 -23.54
CA LYS A 87 -5.30 -13.28 -24.68
C LYS A 87 -4.82 -14.68 -24.27
N LEU A 88 -3.96 -14.73 -23.23
CA LEU A 88 -3.36 -16.00 -22.75
C LEU A 88 -4.41 -17.03 -22.32
N VAL A 89 -5.51 -16.56 -21.70
CA VAL A 89 -6.54 -17.46 -21.13
C VAL A 89 -7.87 -17.38 -21.87
N ASP A 90 -7.91 -16.69 -23.04
CA ASP A 90 -9.09 -16.47 -23.88
C ASP A 90 -10.28 -15.85 -23.13
N ALA A 91 -9.99 -14.91 -22.22
CA ALA A 91 -11.02 -14.28 -21.40
C ALA A 91 -11.79 -13.19 -22.16
N PRO A 92 -13.12 -13.08 -21.98
CA PRO A 92 -13.86 -11.88 -22.33
C PRO A 92 -13.51 -10.73 -21.37
N VAL A 93 -13.61 -9.50 -21.87
CA VAL A 93 -13.18 -8.30 -21.12
C VAL A 93 -14.37 -7.36 -20.90
N LEU A 94 -14.51 -6.87 -19.68
CA LEU A 94 -15.31 -5.71 -19.35
C LEU A 94 -14.37 -4.52 -19.12
N LEU A 95 -14.51 -3.47 -19.93
CA LEU A 95 -13.72 -2.25 -19.76
C LEU A 95 -14.43 -1.33 -18.78
N VAL A 96 -13.75 -1.02 -17.67
CA VAL A 96 -14.29 -0.18 -16.59
C VAL A 96 -13.67 1.21 -16.66
N GLY A 97 -14.51 2.25 -16.68
CA GLY A 97 -14.10 3.65 -16.60
C GLY A 97 -14.60 4.31 -15.32
N ASP A 98 -13.77 5.16 -14.71
CA ASP A 98 -14.11 5.94 -13.53
C ASP A 98 -14.76 7.27 -13.94
N ILE A 99 -16.06 7.45 -13.64
CA ILE A 99 -16.81 8.66 -13.99
C ILE A 99 -16.58 9.81 -13.00
N ASP A 100 -16.16 9.52 -11.79
CA ASP A 100 -16.01 10.53 -10.73
C ASP A 100 -14.91 11.55 -11.07
N ARG A 101 -13.90 11.14 -11.86
CA ARG A 101 -12.83 12.03 -12.35
C ARG A 101 -13.21 12.88 -13.55
N GLY A 102 -14.37 12.68 -14.13
CA GLY A 102 -14.80 13.32 -15.39
C GLY A 102 -14.18 12.70 -16.64
N GLY A 103 -14.78 12.97 -17.81
CA GLY A 103 -14.26 12.54 -19.10
C GLY A 103 -14.40 11.05 -19.41
N VAL A 104 -15.22 10.28 -18.69
CA VAL A 104 -15.35 8.83 -18.84
C VAL A 104 -15.69 8.38 -20.27
N PHE A 105 -16.51 9.12 -21.00
CA PHE A 105 -16.86 8.80 -22.39
C PHE A 105 -15.62 8.82 -23.30
N ALA A 106 -14.82 9.89 -23.19
CA ALA A 106 -13.57 10.00 -23.95
C ALA A 106 -12.56 8.93 -23.54
N GLN A 107 -12.46 8.63 -22.25
CA GLN A 107 -11.58 7.58 -21.73
C GLN A 107 -11.94 6.20 -22.28
N LEU A 108 -13.23 5.83 -22.26
CA LEU A 108 -13.69 4.55 -22.78
C LEU A 108 -13.48 4.44 -24.29
N VAL A 109 -13.93 5.44 -25.07
CA VAL A 109 -13.75 5.46 -26.52
C VAL A 109 -12.27 5.46 -26.89
N GLY A 110 -11.48 6.34 -26.29
CA GLY A 110 -10.03 6.42 -26.56
C GLY A 110 -9.32 5.11 -26.26
N THR A 111 -9.65 4.46 -25.15
CA THR A 111 -9.08 3.14 -24.81
C THR A 111 -9.41 2.12 -25.90
N ILE A 112 -10.67 2.00 -26.31
CA ILE A 112 -11.09 1.05 -27.36
C ILE A 112 -10.40 1.35 -28.68
N MET A 113 -10.20 2.61 -29.04
CA MET A 113 -9.51 3.00 -30.29
C MET A 113 -8.02 2.63 -30.28
N LEU A 114 -7.37 2.65 -29.12
CA LEU A 114 -5.96 2.30 -28.96
C LEU A 114 -5.71 0.79 -28.87
N LEU A 115 -6.75 -0.02 -28.64
CA LEU A 115 -6.65 -1.47 -28.67
C LEU A 115 -6.50 -2.00 -30.11
N GLU A 116 -5.78 -3.11 -30.26
CA GLU A 116 -5.73 -3.86 -31.51
C GLU A 116 -7.08 -4.53 -31.80
N GLU A 117 -7.32 -4.88 -33.08
CA GLU A 117 -8.60 -5.45 -33.48
C GLU A 117 -8.95 -6.74 -32.70
N GLU A 118 -7.99 -7.62 -32.49
CA GLU A 118 -8.16 -8.84 -31.70
C GLU A 118 -8.52 -8.53 -30.24
N GLU A 119 -7.91 -7.52 -29.65
CA GLU A 119 -8.18 -7.06 -28.29
C GLU A 119 -9.58 -6.45 -28.16
N ARG A 120 -9.93 -5.57 -29.14
CA ARG A 120 -11.28 -4.98 -29.20
C ARG A 120 -12.38 -6.02 -29.25
N ARG A 121 -12.18 -7.10 -30.02
CA ARG A 121 -13.14 -8.21 -30.11
C ARG A 121 -13.36 -8.93 -28.78
N ARG A 122 -12.39 -8.88 -27.85
CA ARG A 122 -12.53 -9.44 -26.51
C ARG A 122 -13.37 -8.55 -25.58
N VAL A 123 -13.46 -7.27 -25.84
CA VAL A 123 -14.26 -6.35 -25.01
C VAL A 123 -15.75 -6.58 -25.31
N LYS A 124 -16.46 -7.13 -24.34
CA LYS A 124 -17.88 -7.50 -24.44
C LYS A 124 -18.81 -6.49 -23.81
N GLY A 125 -18.29 -5.58 -23.01
CA GLY A 125 -19.08 -4.55 -22.36
C GLY A 125 -18.22 -3.43 -21.77
N LEU A 126 -18.86 -2.27 -21.63
CA LEU A 126 -18.32 -1.11 -20.94
C LEU A 126 -19.01 -0.97 -19.59
N VAL A 127 -18.29 -0.53 -18.58
CA VAL A 127 -18.84 -0.27 -17.25
C VAL A 127 -18.42 1.13 -16.81
N MET A 128 -19.37 1.92 -16.33
CA MET A 128 -19.11 3.22 -15.72
C MET A 128 -19.16 3.07 -14.21
N ASN A 129 -18.04 3.26 -13.54
CA ASN A 129 -17.92 3.08 -12.09
C ASN A 129 -17.95 4.41 -11.35
N LYS A 130 -18.32 4.38 -10.07
CA LYS A 130 -18.39 5.51 -9.13
C LYS A 130 -19.38 6.61 -9.58
N PHE A 131 -20.48 6.25 -10.19
CA PHE A 131 -21.50 7.20 -10.62
C PHE A 131 -22.19 7.87 -9.43
N ARG A 132 -22.32 9.19 -9.49
CA ARG A 132 -23.06 9.99 -8.52
C ARG A 132 -24.20 10.74 -9.25
N GLY A 133 -25.39 10.75 -8.68
CA GLY A 133 -26.52 11.48 -9.21
C GLY A 133 -27.60 10.64 -9.88
N ASP A 134 -28.39 11.25 -10.74
CA ASP A 134 -29.54 10.63 -11.40
C ASP A 134 -29.13 9.92 -12.70
N LYS A 135 -29.24 8.60 -12.72
CA LYS A 135 -28.90 7.77 -13.88
C LYS A 135 -29.65 8.15 -15.15
N ARG A 136 -30.86 8.72 -15.04
CA ARG A 136 -31.67 9.17 -16.19
C ARG A 136 -30.98 10.28 -16.99
N ILE A 137 -30.15 11.10 -16.35
CA ILE A 137 -29.36 12.15 -17.01
C ILE A 137 -28.24 11.53 -17.86
N LEU A 138 -27.73 10.35 -17.46
CA LEU A 138 -26.67 9.65 -18.16
C LEU A 138 -27.16 8.87 -19.40
N GLU A 139 -28.40 8.41 -19.41
CA GLU A 139 -28.97 7.55 -20.45
C GLU A 139 -28.82 8.10 -21.88
N PRO A 140 -29.07 9.38 -22.17
CA PRO A 140 -28.83 9.91 -23.51
C PRO A 140 -27.37 9.83 -23.96
N GLY A 141 -26.45 10.05 -23.01
CA GLY A 141 -25.00 9.93 -23.26
C GLY A 141 -24.59 8.47 -23.54
N ILE A 142 -25.19 7.50 -22.86
CA ILE A 142 -24.95 6.06 -23.12
C ILE A 142 -25.38 5.68 -24.54
N LYS A 143 -26.53 6.21 -25.02
CA LYS A 143 -26.98 5.97 -26.40
C LYS A 143 -26.00 6.55 -27.41
N GLN A 144 -25.59 7.80 -27.22
CA GLN A 144 -24.58 8.44 -28.08
C GLN A 144 -23.24 7.69 -28.04
N LEU A 145 -22.83 7.20 -26.89
CA LEU A 145 -21.62 6.38 -26.78
C LEU A 145 -21.70 5.11 -27.62
N TYR A 146 -22.87 4.44 -27.63
CA TYR A 146 -23.07 3.24 -28.44
C TYR A 146 -23.04 3.53 -29.96
N ASP A 147 -23.53 4.70 -30.39
CA ASP A 147 -23.43 5.13 -31.78
C ASP A 147 -21.98 5.35 -32.24
N ILE A 148 -21.12 5.80 -31.35
CA ILE A 148 -19.68 6.02 -31.60
C ILE A 148 -18.87 4.74 -31.47
N CYS A 149 -19.15 3.96 -30.45
CA CYS A 149 -18.45 2.74 -30.09
C CYS A 149 -19.50 1.63 -29.81
N PRO A 150 -19.79 0.74 -30.79
CA PRO A 150 -20.89 -0.23 -30.71
C PRO A 150 -20.59 -1.39 -29.74
N ILE A 151 -20.15 -1.05 -28.54
CA ILE A 151 -19.99 -1.96 -27.41
C ILE A 151 -21.01 -1.58 -26.34
N PRO A 152 -21.85 -2.50 -25.84
CA PRO A 152 -22.89 -2.16 -24.89
C PRO A 152 -22.34 -1.71 -23.56
N VAL A 153 -22.96 -0.71 -22.91
CA VAL A 153 -22.73 -0.39 -21.52
C VAL A 153 -23.42 -1.46 -20.66
N ALA A 154 -22.65 -2.38 -20.13
CA ALA A 154 -23.11 -3.50 -19.32
C ALA A 154 -23.63 -3.06 -17.95
N GLY A 155 -23.13 -1.93 -17.42
CA GLY A 155 -23.56 -1.42 -16.13
C GLY A 155 -23.07 -0.02 -15.80
N VAL A 156 -23.83 0.64 -14.93
CA VAL A 156 -23.45 1.88 -14.25
C VAL A 156 -23.48 1.59 -12.77
N ILE A 157 -22.31 1.59 -12.15
CA ILE A 157 -22.13 1.27 -10.73
C ILE A 157 -22.16 2.57 -9.94
N PRO A 158 -23.06 2.71 -8.96
CA PRO A 158 -23.09 3.90 -8.13
C PRO A 158 -21.83 4.00 -7.27
N TYR A 159 -21.51 5.22 -6.87
CA TYR A 159 -20.47 5.43 -5.87
C TYR A 159 -20.92 4.81 -4.54
N VAL A 160 -20.13 3.91 -4.02
CA VAL A 160 -20.35 3.26 -2.73
C VAL A 160 -19.10 3.44 -1.90
N LYS A 161 -19.23 3.93 -0.68
CA LYS A 161 -18.14 3.92 0.28
C LYS A 161 -17.98 2.49 0.79
N LEU A 162 -16.90 1.84 0.41
CA LEU A 162 -16.57 0.50 0.85
C LEU A 162 -15.55 0.57 1.99
N ASP A 163 -15.75 -0.24 3.01
CA ASP A 163 -14.80 -0.42 4.11
C ASP A 163 -13.89 -1.62 3.78
N ILE A 164 -13.08 -1.44 2.75
CA ILE A 164 -12.01 -2.38 2.36
C ILE A 164 -10.68 -1.65 2.46
N ASP A 165 -9.63 -2.40 2.77
CA ASP A 165 -8.28 -1.86 2.87
C ASP A 165 -7.80 -1.35 1.50
N ASP A 166 -7.09 -0.22 1.51
CA ASP A 166 -6.48 0.34 0.31
C ASP A 166 -5.29 -0.52 -0.12
N GLU A 167 -5.06 -0.64 -1.43
CA GLU A 167 -4.02 -1.49 -1.99
C GLU A 167 -2.63 -0.89 -1.87
N ASP A 168 -2.50 0.43 -1.99
CA ASP A 168 -1.22 1.11 -2.04
C ASP A 168 -1.12 2.34 -1.13
N SER A 169 0.12 2.79 -0.92
CA SER A 169 0.45 3.96 -0.09
C SER A 169 0.13 5.31 -0.75
N LEU A 170 -0.49 5.33 -1.93
CA LEU A 170 -0.99 6.53 -2.61
C LEU A 170 -2.48 6.74 -2.36
N ALA A 171 -3.09 5.92 -1.51
CA ALA A 171 -4.49 6.02 -1.17
C ALA A 171 -4.83 7.38 -0.56
N SER A 172 -6.00 7.91 -0.91
CA SER A 172 -6.46 9.22 -0.42
C SER A 172 -6.68 9.27 1.10
N ARG A 173 -6.86 8.11 1.74
CA ARG A 173 -6.99 8.00 3.20
C ARG A 173 -5.75 8.47 3.95
N ILE A 174 -4.56 8.26 3.38
CA ILE A 174 -3.30 8.66 3.99
C ILE A 174 -2.81 10.04 3.53
N GLU A 175 -3.68 10.81 2.85
CA GLU A 175 -3.35 12.21 2.56
C GLU A 175 -3.24 13.01 3.86
N PRO A 176 -2.17 13.81 4.00
CA PRO A 176 -1.98 14.61 5.20
C PRO A 176 -3.14 15.57 5.42
N SER A 177 -3.69 15.57 6.62
CA SER A 177 -4.75 16.49 7.01
C SER A 177 -4.21 17.64 7.87
N VAL A 178 -4.80 18.81 7.70
CA VAL A 178 -4.46 19.96 8.53
C VAL A 178 -4.95 19.70 9.95
N TYR A 179 -4.07 19.93 10.93
CA TYR A 179 -4.46 19.93 12.34
C TYR A 179 -5.59 20.94 12.58
N ASN A 180 -6.78 20.47 12.89
CA ASN A 180 -7.89 21.32 13.27
C ASN A 180 -7.88 21.51 14.79
N ALA A 181 -7.53 22.69 15.25
CA ALA A 181 -7.57 23.06 16.67
C ALA A 181 -9.00 23.09 17.28
N HIS A 182 -10.02 22.81 16.48
CA HIS A 182 -11.45 22.76 16.86
C HIS A 182 -12.01 21.32 16.89
N MET A 183 -11.17 20.35 17.24
CA MET A 183 -11.68 19.01 17.52
C MET A 183 -12.56 19.03 18.79
N SER A 184 -13.58 18.19 18.81
CA SER A 184 -14.36 17.99 20.05
C SER A 184 -13.42 17.45 21.13
N ASP A 185 -13.48 18.02 22.34
CA ASP A 185 -12.70 17.55 23.51
C ASP A 185 -12.99 16.06 23.88
N GLU A 186 -13.84 15.40 23.10
CA GLU A 186 -14.30 14.02 23.31
C GLU A 186 -13.55 12.99 22.44
N GLN A 187 -12.71 13.40 21.47
CA GLN A 187 -12.01 12.46 20.60
C GLN A 187 -10.51 12.38 20.92
N PHE A 188 -9.99 11.17 20.90
CA PHE A 188 -8.57 10.87 21.07
C PHE A 188 -7.80 11.10 19.75
N ASP A 189 -6.89 12.08 19.73
CA ASP A 189 -6.16 12.49 18.52
C ASP A 189 -4.89 11.66 18.32
N ILE A 190 -4.89 10.81 17.30
CA ILE A 190 -3.75 9.99 16.94
C ILE A 190 -3.12 10.50 15.65
N VAL A 191 -1.85 10.82 15.69
CA VAL A 191 -1.06 11.24 14.52
C VAL A 191 -0.15 10.12 14.06
N VAL A 192 -0.36 9.65 12.83
CA VAL A 192 0.57 8.77 12.12
C VAL A 192 1.52 9.61 11.27
N ILE A 193 2.81 9.45 11.46
CA ILE A 193 3.82 10.15 10.66
C ILE A 193 3.89 9.53 9.27
N ARG A 194 3.53 10.28 8.24
CA ARG A 194 3.59 9.82 6.86
C ARG A 194 4.99 9.96 6.31
N VAL A 195 5.82 8.94 6.53
CA VAL A 195 7.16 8.86 5.92
C VAL A 195 7.06 8.51 4.43
N PRO A 196 8.04 8.92 3.58
CA PRO A 196 8.02 8.66 2.13
C PRO A 196 7.88 7.18 1.75
N HIS A 197 8.50 6.29 2.51
CA HIS A 197 8.47 4.85 2.25
C HIS A 197 7.63 4.10 3.30
N ILE A 198 6.51 4.69 3.71
CA ILE A 198 5.59 4.05 4.68
C ILE A 198 5.23 2.63 4.24
N SER A 199 5.22 1.70 5.19
CA SER A 199 4.80 0.32 4.96
C SER A 199 3.64 -0.07 5.88
N ASN A 200 2.79 -1.00 5.42
CA ASN A 200 1.68 -1.55 6.19
C ASN A 200 0.75 -0.49 6.79
N PHE A 201 0.49 0.59 6.02
CA PHE A 201 -0.37 1.69 6.46
C PHE A 201 -1.81 1.23 6.76
N THR A 202 -2.25 0.11 6.20
CA THR A 202 -3.56 -0.52 6.47
C THR A 202 -3.71 -1.03 7.90
N ASP A 203 -2.60 -1.19 8.64
CA ASP A 203 -2.65 -1.58 10.07
C ASP A 203 -3.40 -0.53 10.91
N PHE A 204 -3.44 0.72 10.46
CA PHE A 204 -4.12 1.83 11.14
C PHE A 204 -5.62 1.91 10.86
N ASN A 205 -6.14 1.20 9.86
CA ASN A 205 -7.58 1.18 9.52
C ASN A 205 -8.44 0.71 10.71
N ALA A 206 -7.88 -0.14 11.58
CA ALA A 206 -8.58 -0.57 12.79
C ALA A 206 -8.82 0.59 13.77
N LEU A 207 -7.92 1.57 13.83
CA LEU A 207 -8.07 2.76 14.66
C LEU A 207 -9.07 3.75 14.05
N GLU A 208 -9.11 3.88 12.71
CA GLU A 208 -10.08 4.74 12.01
C GLU A 208 -11.53 4.32 12.21
N ARG A 209 -11.78 3.03 12.56
CA ARG A 209 -13.12 2.49 12.80
C ARG A 209 -13.67 2.79 14.19
N ILE A 210 -12.86 3.36 15.08
CA ILE A 210 -13.24 3.71 16.44
C ILE A 210 -13.78 5.14 16.42
N GLU A 211 -15.05 5.34 16.78
CA GLU A 211 -15.72 6.65 16.72
C GLU A 211 -15.06 7.71 17.61
N GLU A 212 -14.48 7.28 18.73
CA GLU A 212 -13.78 8.14 19.69
C GLU A 212 -12.34 8.47 19.25
N VAL A 213 -11.84 7.91 18.14
CA VAL A 213 -10.50 8.16 17.63
C VAL A 213 -10.55 9.06 16.41
N ASN A 214 -9.79 10.14 16.45
CA ASN A 214 -9.44 10.91 15.28
C ASN A 214 -8.05 10.49 14.80
N LEU A 215 -8.00 9.64 13.76
CA LEU A 215 -6.74 9.25 13.14
C LEU A 215 -6.42 10.20 11.99
N ARG A 216 -5.23 10.77 11.99
CA ARG A 216 -4.76 11.66 10.93
C ARG A 216 -3.31 11.40 10.57
N TYR A 217 -2.92 11.78 9.36
CA TYR A 217 -1.55 11.63 8.85
C TYR A 217 -0.87 13.00 8.78
N ALA A 218 0.44 13.04 9.11
CA ALA A 218 1.25 14.25 9.05
C ALA A 218 2.55 13.99 8.25
N ASP A 219 2.84 14.85 7.28
CA ASP A 219 4.09 14.87 6.51
C ASP A 219 4.90 16.18 6.71
N LYS A 220 4.42 17.06 7.58
CA LYS A 220 5.06 18.33 7.99
C LYS A 220 5.02 18.48 9.49
N ALA A 221 6.04 19.14 10.04
CA ALA A 221 6.16 19.36 11.49
C ALA A 221 4.95 20.11 12.09
N GLU A 222 4.42 21.09 11.35
CA GLU A 222 3.28 21.91 11.81
C GLU A 222 1.99 21.10 11.93
N GLN A 223 1.85 20.02 11.15
CA GLN A 223 0.67 19.16 11.15
C GLN A 223 0.63 18.23 12.37
N ILE A 224 1.77 17.99 13.04
CA ILE A 224 1.81 17.12 14.23
C ILE A 224 0.95 17.73 15.34
N GLY A 225 1.08 19.03 15.61
CA GLY A 225 0.32 19.70 16.67
C GLY A 225 0.64 19.13 18.06
N ASN A 226 -0.40 18.95 18.87
CA ASN A 226 -0.36 18.36 20.20
C ASN A 226 -1.34 17.18 20.28
N PRO A 227 -1.00 16.03 19.69
CA PRO A 227 -1.86 14.84 19.71
C PRO A 227 -1.78 14.12 21.05
N ASP A 228 -2.74 13.19 21.27
CA ASP A 228 -2.69 12.27 22.41
C ASP A 228 -1.71 11.12 22.18
N LEU A 229 -1.42 10.78 20.92
CA LEU A 229 -0.46 9.73 20.55
C LEU A 229 0.19 10.04 19.20
N ILE A 230 1.50 9.85 19.10
CA ILE A 230 2.23 9.85 17.83
C ILE A 230 2.61 8.43 17.46
N ILE A 231 2.33 8.02 16.23
CA ILE A 231 2.76 6.73 15.68
C ILE A 231 3.81 6.96 14.59
N LEU A 232 4.99 6.37 14.78
CA LEU A 232 6.01 6.20 13.75
C LEU A 232 5.77 4.85 13.07
N PRO A 233 5.33 4.82 11.82
CA PRO A 233 4.96 3.58 11.13
C PRO A 233 6.18 2.77 10.69
N GLY A 234 5.93 1.59 10.17
CA GLY A 234 6.94 0.83 9.45
C GLY A 234 7.42 1.56 8.20
N SER A 235 8.65 1.32 7.82
CA SER A 235 9.27 1.88 6.62
C SER A 235 9.90 0.78 5.76
N LYS A 236 9.91 1.01 4.44
CA LYS A 236 10.64 0.18 3.46
C LYS A 236 12.09 0.66 3.27
N ASN A 237 12.44 1.82 3.83
CA ASN A 237 13.77 2.41 3.79
C ASN A 237 13.98 3.28 5.04
N THR A 238 14.29 2.63 6.15
CA THR A 238 14.32 3.21 7.50
C THR A 238 15.30 4.36 7.62
N ILE A 239 16.52 4.20 7.08
CA ILE A 239 17.57 5.21 7.19
C ILE A 239 17.23 6.47 6.40
N ASN A 240 16.75 6.33 5.16
CA ASN A 240 16.39 7.48 4.35
C ASN A 240 15.16 8.21 4.91
N ASP A 241 14.20 7.48 5.45
CA ASP A 241 13.02 8.09 6.08
C ASP A 241 13.42 8.83 7.36
N LEU A 242 14.33 8.30 8.18
CA LEU A 242 14.86 9.02 9.34
C LEU A 242 15.60 10.31 8.94
N LYS A 243 16.43 10.27 7.89
CA LYS A 243 17.09 11.46 7.34
C LYS A 243 16.08 12.48 6.83
N TRP A 244 15.00 12.01 6.19
CA TRP A 244 13.92 12.86 5.71
C TRP A 244 13.21 13.55 6.89
N LEU A 245 12.90 12.83 7.98
CA LEU A 245 12.31 13.40 9.20
C LEU A 245 13.19 14.50 9.79
N ARG A 246 14.51 14.31 9.85
CA ARG A 246 15.49 15.31 10.29
C ARG A 246 15.48 16.56 9.43
N LYS A 247 15.58 16.35 8.11
CA LYS A 247 15.64 17.44 7.13
C LYS A 247 14.39 18.31 7.18
N ASN A 248 13.23 17.75 7.47
CA ASN A 248 11.94 18.45 7.48
C ASN A 248 11.50 18.89 8.88
N GLY A 249 12.37 18.80 9.89
CA GLY A 249 12.09 19.25 11.25
C GLY A 249 11.09 18.38 12.04
N MET A 250 10.62 17.30 11.45
CA MET A 250 9.64 16.41 12.09
C MET A 250 10.24 15.66 13.28
N GLU A 251 11.49 15.20 13.18
CA GLU A 251 12.20 14.57 14.30
C GLU A 251 12.23 15.48 15.52
N ALA A 252 12.60 16.76 15.34
CA ALA A 252 12.65 17.72 16.43
C ALA A 252 11.27 17.94 17.08
N GLN A 253 10.20 17.98 16.28
CA GLN A 253 8.85 18.12 16.80
C GLN A 253 8.39 16.85 17.55
N ILE A 254 8.69 15.66 17.06
CA ILE A 254 8.40 14.39 17.74
C ILE A 254 9.11 14.34 19.10
N ILE A 255 10.41 14.65 19.14
CA ILE A 255 11.18 14.69 20.38
C ILE A 255 10.62 15.76 21.35
N LYS A 256 10.19 16.92 20.83
CA LYS A 256 9.54 17.95 21.65
C LYS A 256 8.23 17.44 22.26
N CYS A 257 7.39 16.79 21.50
CA CYS A 257 6.14 16.18 21.97
C CYS A 257 6.40 15.10 23.04
N SER A 258 7.38 14.23 22.81
CA SER A 258 7.77 13.20 23.79
C SER A 258 8.25 13.81 25.13
N ARG A 259 8.95 14.95 25.09
CA ARG A 259 9.37 15.70 26.31
C ARG A 259 8.20 16.38 27.03
N GLN A 260 7.05 16.47 26.39
CA GLN A 260 5.79 16.99 26.94
C GLN A 260 4.85 15.85 27.37
N ASP A 261 5.42 14.65 27.57
CA ASP A 261 4.72 13.42 27.98
C ASP A 261 3.71 12.90 26.95
N ILE A 262 3.76 13.39 25.68
CA ILE A 262 2.99 12.78 24.60
C ILE A 262 3.64 11.47 24.20
N PRO A 263 2.91 10.34 24.30
CA PRO A 263 3.47 9.04 23.97
C PRO A 263 3.81 8.93 22.48
N VAL A 264 4.94 8.26 22.19
CA VAL A 264 5.39 7.94 20.84
C VAL A 264 5.49 6.44 20.67
N PHE A 265 4.77 5.91 19.71
CA PHE A 265 4.73 4.47 19.42
C PHE A 265 5.41 4.17 18.08
N GLY A 266 6.46 3.36 18.09
CA GLY A 266 7.18 2.96 16.88
C GLY A 266 6.86 1.54 16.44
N ILE A 267 6.64 1.34 15.12
CA ILE A 267 6.36 0.04 14.53
C ILE A 267 7.48 -0.32 13.55
N CYS A 268 8.13 -1.48 13.73
CA CYS A 268 9.19 -1.97 12.86
C CYS A 268 10.26 -0.90 12.56
N GLY A 269 10.33 -0.34 11.35
CA GLY A 269 11.24 0.77 11.02
C GLY A 269 11.07 2.00 11.93
N GLY A 270 9.83 2.33 12.29
CA GLY A 270 9.55 3.41 13.24
C GLY A 270 10.12 3.13 14.65
N PHE A 271 10.02 1.90 15.12
CA PHE A 271 10.66 1.48 16.37
C PHE A 271 12.19 1.60 16.29
N GLN A 272 12.79 1.19 15.17
CA GLN A 272 14.23 1.31 14.95
C GLN A 272 14.69 2.76 14.93
N MET A 273 13.92 3.67 14.34
CA MET A 273 14.19 5.10 14.33
C MET A 273 14.19 5.73 15.72
N LEU A 274 13.38 5.22 16.66
CA LEU A 274 13.33 5.70 18.06
C LEU A 274 14.59 5.33 18.86
N GLY A 275 15.38 4.36 18.41
CA GLY A 275 16.59 3.89 19.10
C GLY A 275 17.74 4.89 19.11
N ASN A 276 18.87 4.46 19.67
CA ASN A 276 20.10 5.25 19.72
C ASN A 276 20.88 5.20 18.40
N VAL A 277 20.97 4.01 17.78
CA VAL A 277 21.80 3.77 16.58
C VAL A 277 21.10 2.79 15.66
N ILE A 278 21.17 3.07 14.34
CA ILE A 278 20.86 2.12 13.28
C ILE A 278 22.15 1.86 12.51
N ASP A 279 22.65 0.64 12.56
CA ASP A 279 23.87 0.20 11.87
C ASP A 279 23.49 -0.65 10.65
N ASP A 280 23.71 -0.11 9.46
CA ASP A 280 23.58 -0.80 8.19
C ASP A 280 24.91 -1.02 7.48
N SER A 281 25.98 -1.25 8.23
CA SER A 281 27.32 -1.53 7.66
C SER A 281 27.31 -2.69 6.65
N CYS A 282 26.31 -3.55 6.68
CA CYS A 282 26.14 -4.65 5.73
C CYS A 282 25.58 -4.21 4.37
N GLY A 283 25.05 -2.98 4.24
CA GLY A 283 24.46 -2.46 3.02
C GLY A 283 23.12 -3.10 2.63
N ALA A 284 22.26 -3.33 3.62
CA ALA A 284 20.92 -3.83 3.37
C ALA A 284 19.98 -2.75 2.80
N GLU A 285 20.15 -1.50 3.22
CA GLU A 285 19.44 -0.31 2.71
C GLU A 285 20.42 0.70 2.07
N THR A 286 21.26 1.34 2.88
CA THR A 286 22.13 2.45 2.45
C THR A 286 23.62 2.21 2.67
N GLY A 287 23.98 1.25 3.52
CA GLY A 287 25.38 0.98 3.92
C GLY A 287 25.92 1.94 4.97
N GLU A 288 25.07 2.67 5.68
CA GLU A 288 25.47 3.72 6.62
C GLU A 288 25.15 3.34 8.06
N VAL A 289 25.91 3.94 8.98
CA VAL A 289 25.59 3.96 10.41
C VAL A 289 25.05 5.33 10.76
N VAL A 290 23.85 5.38 11.32
CA VAL A 290 23.19 6.65 11.67
C VAL A 290 22.71 6.64 13.11
N ALA A 291 22.78 7.81 13.77
CA ALA A 291 22.14 7.97 15.06
C ALA A 291 20.63 7.92 14.91
N GLY A 292 19.91 7.24 15.80
CA GLY A 292 18.46 7.29 15.92
C GLY A 292 17.98 8.56 16.63
N MET A 293 16.72 8.58 17.08
CA MET A 293 16.12 9.71 17.81
C MET A 293 16.54 9.74 19.30
N GLY A 294 17.09 8.64 19.82
CA GLY A 294 17.51 8.53 21.23
C GLY A 294 16.35 8.54 22.23
N LEU A 295 15.16 8.12 21.83
CA LEU A 295 13.99 8.00 22.69
C LEU A 295 13.88 6.61 23.34
N LEU A 296 14.57 5.62 22.78
CA LEU A 296 14.66 4.26 23.32
C LEU A 296 16.14 3.84 23.46
N PRO A 297 16.52 3.12 24.52
CA PRO A 297 17.89 2.63 24.71
C PRO A 297 18.14 1.38 23.82
N VAL A 298 17.97 1.51 22.53
CA VAL A 298 18.02 0.41 21.56
C VAL A 298 19.02 0.71 20.47
N THR A 299 19.83 -0.29 20.12
CA THR A 299 20.67 -0.28 18.90
C THR A 299 20.17 -1.34 17.95
N THR A 300 19.98 -0.97 16.69
CA THR A 300 19.55 -1.88 15.63
C THR A 300 20.68 -2.12 14.65
N THR A 301 21.04 -3.39 14.40
CA THR A 301 22.02 -3.79 13.37
C THR A 301 21.29 -4.51 12.25
N PHE A 302 21.42 -4.01 11.02
CA PHE A 302 20.82 -4.65 9.84
C PHE A 302 21.61 -5.85 9.37
N SER A 303 20.92 -6.81 8.79
CA SER A 303 21.49 -7.97 8.11
C SER A 303 20.94 -8.09 6.70
N LYS A 304 21.69 -8.73 5.78
CA LYS A 304 21.21 -8.98 4.40
C LYS A 304 20.09 -10.03 4.34
N ASN A 305 19.95 -10.82 5.39
CA ASN A 305 18.94 -11.86 5.47
C ASN A 305 17.66 -11.30 6.10
N LYS A 306 16.58 -11.32 5.35
CA LYS A 306 15.27 -10.90 5.83
C LYS A 306 14.70 -11.97 6.73
N HIS A 307 14.45 -11.63 8.01
CA HIS A 307 13.71 -12.49 8.91
C HIS A 307 12.22 -12.44 8.56
N ARG A 308 11.58 -13.61 8.42
CA ARG A 308 10.16 -13.72 8.11
C ARG A 308 9.59 -14.95 8.81
N THR A 309 8.79 -14.74 9.83
CA THR A 309 8.17 -15.81 10.59
C THR A 309 6.77 -15.42 11.08
N ARG A 310 5.98 -16.42 11.44
CA ARG A 310 4.75 -16.20 12.21
C ARG A 310 5.10 -16.32 13.68
N VAL A 311 4.72 -15.33 14.47
CA VAL A 311 4.98 -15.28 15.90
C VAL A 311 3.71 -15.27 16.72
N GLN A 312 3.79 -15.83 17.91
CA GLN A 312 2.81 -15.67 18.97
C GLN A 312 3.55 -15.22 20.21
N GLY A 313 3.03 -14.22 20.87
CA GLY A 313 3.63 -13.66 22.06
C GLY A 313 2.58 -13.25 23.08
N ILE A 314 3.07 -12.81 24.23
CA ILE A 314 2.27 -12.21 25.28
C ILE A 314 2.93 -10.88 25.60
N THR A 315 2.14 -9.81 25.69
CA THR A 315 2.65 -8.50 26.10
C THR A 315 3.12 -8.55 27.55
N CYS A 316 4.33 -8.03 27.82
CA CYS A 316 4.97 -8.07 29.16
C CYS A 316 4.97 -6.71 29.84
N ILE A 317 3.95 -5.87 29.63
CA ILE A 317 3.84 -4.54 30.22
C ILE A 317 3.40 -4.69 31.68
N GLN A 318 4.20 -4.17 32.61
CA GLN A 318 3.99 -4.34 34.05
C GLN A 318 3.50 -3.07 34.76
N SER A 319 3.66 -1.89 34.12
CA SER A 319 3.29 -0.60 34.72
C SER A 319 3.16 0.50 33.66
N GLY A 320 2.64 1.66 34.08
CA GLY A 320 2.47 2.83 33.20
C GLY A 320 1.18 2.83 32.41
N MET A 321 1.04 3.78 31.46
CA MET A 321 -0.18 3.99 30.69
C MET A 321 -0.61 2.76 29.86
N TRP A 322 0.33 1.89 29.51
CA TRP A 322 0.09 0.67 28.73
C TRP A 322 -0.19 -0.57 29.56
N GLU A 323 -0.25 -0.48 30.91
CA GLU A 323 -0.41 -1.61 31.82
C GLU A 323 -1.63 -2.49 31.46
N MET A 324 -2.75 -1.87 31.03
CA MET A 324 -3.95 -2.58 30.60
C MET A 324 -3.75 -3.48 29.37
N LEU A 325 -2.67 -3.28 28.61
CA LEU A 325 -2.26 -4.16 27.51
C LEU A 325 -1.36 -5.31 27.97
N GLY A 326 -0.99 -5.36 29.26
CA GLY A 326 -0.20 -6.44 29.82
C GLY A 326 -0.90 -7.79 29.75
N GLN A 327 -0.12 -8.87 29.58
CA GLN A 327 -0.62 -10.25 29.51
C GLN A 327 -1.62 -10.53 28.37
N LYS A 328 -1.68 -9.67 27.34
CA LYS A 328 -2.52 -9.93 26.15
C LYS A 328 -1.78 -10.83 25.16
N LYS A 329 -2.47 -11.86 24.67
CA LYS A 329 -1.94 -12.75 23.61
C LYS A 329 -1.96 -11.99 22.27
N CYS A 330 -0.80 -11.95 21.62
CA CYS A 330 -0.63 -11.36 20.29
C CYS A 330 -0.22 -12.45 19.30
N LYS A 331 -0.74 -12.35 18.09
CA LYS A 331 -0.32 -13.18 16.94
C LYS A 331 -0.03 -12.25 15.78
N GLY A 332 1.02 -12.52 15.05
CA GLY A 332 1.38 -11.68 13.92
C GLY A 332 2.48 -12.28 13.05
N TYR A 333 2.92 -11.46 12.11
CA TYR A 333 4.11 -11.74 11.31
C TYR A 333 5.26 -10.88 11.84
N GLU A 334 6.40 -11.50 11.99
CA GLU A 334 7.67 -10.84 12.25
C GLU A 334 8.42 -10.74 10.91
N ILE A 335 8.58 -9.52 10.39
CA ILE A 335 9.18 -9.28 9.09
C ILE A 335 10.10 -8.07 9.19
N HIS A 336 11.41 -8.31 9.33
CA HIS A 336 12.42 -7.25 9.42
C HIS A 336 13.78 -7.71 8.90
N MET A 337 14.70 -6.77 8.73
CA MET A 337 16.10 -7.02 8.35
C MET A 337 17.07 -6.66 9.46
N GLY A 338 16.63 -5.93 10.49
CA GLY A 338 17.44 -5.50 11.61
C GLY A 338 17.18 -6.32 12.86
N GLU A 339 18.23 -6.60 13.60
CA GLU A 339 18.19 -7.16 14.96
C GLU A 339 18.41 -6.02 15.96
N SER A 340 17.49 -5.87 16.91
CA SER A 340 17.53 -4.79 17.88
C SER A 340 17.91 -5.31 19.26
N THR A 341 18.90 -4.66 19.87
CA THR A 341 19.40 -4.99 21.21
C THR A 341 19.22 -3.80 22.15
N ILE A 342 18.83 -4.05 23.40
CA ILE A 342 18.72 -3.01 24.43
C ILE A 342 20.13 -2.72 24.93
N SER A 343 20.51 -1.44 25.02
CA SER A 343 21.77 -1.00 25.59
C SER A 343 21.74 -1.17 27.11
N GLU A 344 22.78 -1.75 27.70
CA GLU A 344 22.86 -2.01 29.15
C GLU A 344 22.83 -0.72 30.01
N ASP A 345 23.10 0.44 29.42
CA ASP A 345 23.12 1.75 30.10
C ASP A 345 21.73 2.38 30.31
N GLY A 346 20.66 1.68 29.99
CA GLY A 346 19.26 2.19 30.00
C GLY A 346 18.28 1.39 30.85
N ALA A 347 18.74 0.54 31.77
CA ALA A 347 17.89 -0.22 32.68
C ALA A 347 17.75 0.43 34.05
#